data_b3cdecd70849513b3f3d828934980d23
#
_entry.id   b3cdecd70849513b3f3d828934980d23
#
_cell.length_a   1.000
_cell.length_b   1.000
_cell.length_c   1.000
_cell.angle_alpha   90.00
_cell.angle_beta   90.00
_cell.angle_gamma   90.00
#
_symmetry.space_group_name_H-M   'P 1'
#
loop_
_entity.id
_entity.type
_entity.pdbx_description
1 polymer ?
#
loop_
_entity_poly.entity_id
_entity_poly.type
_entity_poly.pdbx_seq_one_letter_code
_entity_poly.pdbx_strand_id
1 'polypeptide(L)'
;MTTLRSGHATSPRLTWYGPDSERVELSGRVLDNWVAKTSNLLQDELDAEPGMRLNLDLPAHWKSMIWALSAWQLGMETVLDGGEAELLVTDRPGTLEGKYDAVIAVALPALAMRWPGELPAGVLDYAAEVRSHGDVFMAHTDPSAAACAIRARAGQQHIHENLITGFAASHEEGVRLLVPASEGLEPALADALGAWHSGGSVVLAHPDVELTDKLLNAERIHGK
;
A
#
# COMPACT_ATOMS: atom_id res chain seq x y z
N MET A 1 2.27 3.27 11.76
CA MET A 1 2.67 4.64 11.36
C MET A 1 3.72 5.26 12.29
N THR A 2 3.63 5.14 13.62
CA THR A 2 4.61 5.74 14.56
C THR A 2 6.07 5.39 14.22
N THR A 3 6.35 4.14 13.86
CA THR A 3 7.71 3.68 13.50
C THR A 3 8.24 4.32 12.22
N LEU A 4 7.39 4.62 11.25
CA LEU A 4 7.77 5.32 10.01
C LEU A 4 8.09 6.81 10.25
N ARG A 5 7.46 7.42 11.28
CA ARG A 5 7.64 8.82 11.68
C ARG A 5 8.82 9.04 12.61
N SER A 6 9.19 8.03 13.43
CA SER A 6 10.22 8.16 14.46
C SER A 6 11.62 7.83 13.95
N GLY A 7 12.59 8.65 14.32
CA GLY A 7 14.03 8.39 14.23
C GLY A 7 14.69 8.51 12.85
N HIS A 8 13.99 8.27 11.74
CA HIS A 8 14.57 8.24 10.39
C HIS A 8 13.60 8.76 9.31
N ALA A 9 12.86 9.83 9.59
CA ALA A 9 11.86 10.39 8.67
C ALA A 9 12.41 10.77 7.29
N THR A 10 13.70 11.06 7.17
CA THR A 10 14.37 11.42 5.91
C THR A 10 15.06 10.25 5.21
N SER A 11 15.20 9.10 5.87
CA SER A 11 15.81 7.90 5.28
C SER A 11 14.82 7.19 4.34
N PRO A 12 15.29 6.57 3.24
CA PRO A 12 14.45 5.74 2.39
C PRO A 12 13.81 4.61 3.21
N ARG A 13 12.49 4.44 3.04
CA ARG A 13 11.72 3.35 3.64
C ARG A 13 11.15 2.41 2.60
N LEU A 14 10.87 2.94 1.41
CA LEU A 14 10.39 2.17 0.28
C LEU A 14 11.07 2.68 -0.99
N THR A 15 11.76 1.79 -1.70
CA THR A 15 12.28 2.05 -3.04
C THR A 15 11.58 1.10 -4.00
N TRP A 16 10.98 1.62 -5.06
CA TRP A 16 10.35 0.87 -6.13
C TRP A 16 11.23 0.90 -7.37
N TYR A 17 11.44 -0.25 -7.96
CA TYR A 17 11.97 -0.42 -9.30
C TYR A 17 10.87 -0.98 -10.20
N GLY A 18 10.42 -0.17 -11.15
CA GLY A 18 9.38 -0.50 -12.10
C GLY A 18 9.91 -0.79 -13.50
N PRO A 19 9.01 -1.10 -14.45
CA PRO A 19 9.36 -1.22 -15.86
C PRO A 19 9.91 0.10 -16.41
N ASP A 20 10.49 0.09 -17.61
CA ASP A 20 10.99 1.27 -18.32
C ASP A 20 12.00 2.11 -17.52
N SER A 21 12.80 1.46 -16.65
CA SER A 21 13.76 2.12 -15.75
C SER A 21 13.12 3.05 -14.72
N GLU A 22 11.85 2.86 -14.41
CA GLU A 22 11.18 3.62 -13.35
C GLU A 22 11.84 3.33 -12.00
N ARG A 23 12.18 4.40 -11.27
CA ARG A 23 12.66 4.31 -9.89
C ARG A 23 11.98 5.37 -9.03
N VAL A 24 11.30 4.92 -7.99
CA VAL A 24 10.65 5.78 -6.99
C VAL A 24 11.27 5.50 -5.64
N GLU A 25 11.71 6.53 -4.93
CA GLU A 25 12.21 6.41 -3.56
C GLU A 25 11.39 7.27 -2.62
N LEU A 26 10.82 6.62 -1.62
CA LEU A 26 10.00 7.26 -0.60
C LEU A 26 10.72 7.20 0.75
N SER A 27 11.11 8.36 1.26
CA SER A 27 11.51 8.48 2.66
C SER A 27 10.33 8.22 3.59
N GLY A 28 10.59 8.00 4.88
CA GLY A 28 9.51 7.82 5.86
C GLY A 28 8.50 8.96 5.85
N ARG A 29 8.95 10.22 5.70
CA ARG A 29 8.09 11.39 5.59
C ARG A 29 7.24 11.38 4.31
N VAL A 30 7.86 11.08 3.17
CA VAL A 30 7.14 11.07 1.88
C VAL A 30 6.11 9.94 1.85
N LEU A 31 6.46 8.76 2.37
CA LEU A 31 5.52 7.65 2.51
C LEU A 31 4.35 8.03 3.42
N ASP A 32 4.61 8.65 4.56
CA ASP A 32 3.58 9.13 5.50
C ASP A 32 2.66 10.18 4.86
N ASN A 33 3.21 11.12 4.08
CA ASN A 33 2.40 12.11 3.36
C ASN A 33 1.45 11.45 2.35
N TRP A 34 1.93 10.45 1.58
CA TRP A 34 1.07 9.72 0.66
C TRP A 34 -0.04 8.96 1.39
N VAL A 35 0.31 8.31 2.51
CA VAL A 35 -0.68 7.61 3.35
C VAL A 35 -1.70 8.61 3.91
N ALA A 36 -1.27 9.77 4.42
CA ALA A 36 -2.18 10.80 4.92
C ALA A 36 -3.14 11.31 3.85
N LYS A 37 -2.63 11.63 2.65
CA LYS A 37 -3.45 12.07 1.51
C LYS A 37 -4.49 11.01 1.10
N THR A 38 -4.07 9.76 1.02
CA THR A 38 -4.96 8.64 0.66
C THR A 38 -5.98 8.36 1.76
N SER A 39 -5.61 8.49 3.04
CA SER A 39 -6.55 8.37 4.15
C SER A 39 -7.58 9.51 4.17
N ASN A 40 -7.16 10.74 3.87
CA ASN A 40 -8.08 11.87 3.72
C ASN A 40 -9.04 11.65 2.53
N LEU A 41 -8.53 11.18 1.36
CA LEU A 41 -9.38 10.83 0.23
C LEU A 41 -10.43 9.77 0.62
N LEU A 42 -10.02 8.70 1.30
CA LEU A 42 -10.92 7.66 1.78
C LEU A 42 -12.00 8.22 2.71
N GLN A 43 -11.60 9.03 3.69
CA GLN A 43 -12.50 9.59 4.71
C GLN A 43 -13.43 10.67 4.17
N ASP A 44 -12.88 11.62 3.37
CA ASP A 44 -13.58 12.87 3.04
C ASP A 44 -14.39 12.75 1.73
N GLU A 45 -13.97 11.90 0.79
CA GLU A 45 -14.62 11.74 -0.53
C GLU A 45 -15.39 10.42 -0.65
N LEU A 46 -14.99 9.40 0.10
CA LEU A 46 -15.58 8.06 -0.01
C LEU A 46 -16.32 7.64 1.26
N ASP A 47 -16.48 8.58 2.21
CA ASP A 47 -17.17 8.34 3.49
C ASP A 47 -16.69 7.05 4.19
N ALA A 48 -15.40 6.72 4.05
CA ALA A 48 -14.85 5.50 4.60
C ALA A 48 -14.76 5.55 6.13
N GLU A 49 -15.28 4.52 6.77
CA GLU A 49 -15.34 4.37 8.22
C GLU A 49 -14.60 3.11 8.72
N PRO A 50 -14.22 3.05 10.00
CA PRO A 50 -13.65 1.85 10.59
C PRO A 50 -14.57 0.63 10.43
N GLY A 51 -13.97 -0.50 10.02
CA GLY A 51 -14.68 -1.75 9.79
C GLY A 51 -15.25 -1.92 8.37
N MET A 52 -15.26 -0.87 7.53
CA MET A 52 -15.54 -1.04 6.11
C MET A 52 -14.45 -1.86 5.42
N ARG A 53 -14.82 -2.55 4.35
CA ARG A 53 -13.95 -3.44 3.59
C ARG A 53 -13.50 -2.79 2.30
N LEU A 54 -12.22 -2.86 2.03
CA LEU A 54 -11.59 -2.38 0.81
C LEU A 54 -10.97 -3.57 0.07
N ASN A 55 -11.53 -3.95 -1.08
CA ASN A 55 -10.92 -4.92 -1.97
C ASN A 55 -9.74 -4.25 -2.69
N LEU A 56 -8.52 -4.74 -2.41
CA LEU A 56 -7.29 -4.21 -2.99
C LEU A 56 -6.83 -5.11 -4.14
N ASP A 57 -7.42 -4.90 -5.30
CA ASP A 57 -7.12 -5.62 -6.55
C ASP A 57 -6.00 -4.91 -7.33
N LEU A 58 -4.83 -4.88 -6.73
CA LEU A 58 -3.61 -4.30 -7.30
C LEU A 58 -2.45 -5.30 -7.24
N PRO A 59 -1.47 -5.21 -8.15
CA PRO A 59 -0.21 -5.97 -8.01
C PRO A 59 0.61 -5.45 -6.82
N ALA A 60 1.67 -6.18 -6.46
CA ALA A 60 2.66 -5.66 -5.52
C ALA A 60 3.37 -4.45 -6.15
N HIS A 61 3.06 -3.27 -5.62
CA HIS A 61 3.49 -1.97 -6.12
C HIS A 61 3.58 -0.97 -4.98
N TRP A 62 4.39 0.09 -5.08
CA TRP A 62 4.50 1.08 -4.02
C TRP A 62 3.15 1.77 -3.69
N LYS A 63 2.27 1.97 -4.68
CA LYS A 63 0.92 2.53 -4.47
C LYS A 63 0.03 1.56 -3.70
N SER A 64 0.18 0.25 -3.93
CA SER A 64 -0.59 -0.78 -3.20
C SER A 64 -0.22 -0.80 -1.71
N MET A 65 1.07 -0.56 -1.38
CA MET A 65 1.51 -0.38 0.01
C MET A 65 0.84 0.83 0.66
N ILE A 66 0.75 1.95 -0.06
CA ILE A 66 0.08 3.17 0.43
C ILE A 66 -1.39 2.88 0.70
N TRP A 67 -2.10 2.23 -0.22
CA TRP A 67 -3.51 1.90 -0.06
C TRP A 67 -3.78 1.01 1.16
N ALA A 68 -2.98 -0.05 1.35
CA ALA A 68 -3.09 -0.91 2.51
C ALA A 68 -2.85 -0.16 3.83
N LEU A 69 -1.76 0.62 3.91
CA LEU A 69 -1.44 1.44 5.09
C LEU A 69 -2.53 2.47 5.39
N SER A 70 -3.15 3.07 4.37
CA SER A 70 -4.22 4.05 4.52
C SER A 70 -5.51 3.41 5.04
N ALA A 71 -5.88 2.26 4.48
CA ALA A 71 -7.03 1.49 4.97
C ALA A 71 -6.85 1.10 6.45
N TRP A 72 -5.67 0.59 6.81
CA TRP A 72 -5.39 0.22 8.20
C TRP A 72 -5.32 1.42 9.15
N GLN A 73 -4.86 2.57 8.67
CA GLN A 73 -4.86 3.81 9.48
C GLN A 73 -6.27 4.28 9.82
N LEU A 74 -7.24 4.04 8.93
CA LEU A 74 -8.66 4.29 9.15
C LEU A 74 -9.37 3.18 9.96
N GLY A 75 -8.74 2.03 10.18
CA GLY A 75 -9.38 0.89 10.83
C GLY A 75 -10.25 0.05 9.90
N MET A 76 -10.02 0.13 8.58
CA MET A 76 -10.70 -0.67 7.56
C MET A 76 -10.07 -2.07 7.44
N GLU A 77 -10.83 -3.01 6.88
CA GLU A 77 -10.35 -4.32 6.46
C GLU A 77 -9.87 -4.28 5.00
N THR A 78 -8.63 -4.66 4.74
CA THR A 78 -8.12 -4.89 3.39
C THR A 78 -8.42 -6.30 2.96
N VAL A 79 -9.17 -6.49 1.85
CA VAL A 79 -9.54 -7.78 1.28
C VAL A 79 -8.63 -8.08 0.09
N LEU A 80 -7.91 -9.23 0.13
CA LEU A 80 -6.99 -9.65 -0.93
C LEU A 80 -7.49 -10.89 -1.70
N ASP A 81 -8.54 -11.55 -1.21
CA ASP A 81 -9.11 -12.76 -1.81
C ASP A 81 -10.21 -12.48 -2.86
N GLY A 82 -10.51 -11.20 -3.13
CA GLY A 82 -11.59 -10.79 -4.03
C GLY A 82 -12.97 -10.97 -3.44
N GLY A 83 -13.08 -11.13 -2.11
CA GLY A 83 -14.36 -11.23 -1.40
C GLY A 83 -15.19 -9.95 -1.45
N GLU A 84 -16.36 -10.00 -0.82
CA GLU A 84 -17.25 -8.84 -0.72
C GLU A 84 -16.58 -7.67 -0.02
N ALA A 85 -16.72 -6.48 -0.58
CA ALA A 85 -16.21 -5.23 -0.03
C ALA A 85 -17.08 -4.06 -0.46
N GLU A 86 -17.08 -2.98 0.30
CA GLU A 86 -17.77 -1.74 -0.02
C GLU A 86 -16.99 -0.94 -1.07
N LEU A 87 -15.65 -0.95 -1.00
CA LEU A 87 -14.78 -0.22 -1.92
C LEU A 87 -13.90 -1.18 -2.74
N LEU A 88 -13.67 -0.83 -4.01
CA LEU A 88 -12.71 -1.51 -4.88
C LEU A 88 -11.61 -0.56 -5.33
N VAL A 89 -10.37 -0.95 -5.12
CA VAL A 89 -9.17 -0.27 -5.63
C VAL A 89 -8.50 -1.18 -6.64
N THR A 90 -8.44 -0.75 -7.91
CA THR A 90 -7.96 -1.60 -9.00
C THR A 90 -7.17 -0.82 -10.06
N ASP A 91 -6.26 -1.50 -10.75
CA ASP A 91 -5.60 -1.01 -11.97
C ASP A 91 -6.31 -1.44 -13.26
N ARG A 92 -7.49 -2.11 -13.14
CA ARG A 92 -8.27 -2.67 -14.25
C ARG A 92 -9.75 -2.28 -14.17
N PRO A 93 -10.09 -0.99 -14.12
CA PRO A 93 -11.46 -0.54 -13.86
C PRO A 93 -12.47 -0.90 -14.95
N GLY A 94 -12.03 -1.39 -16.11
CA GLY A 94 -12.90 -1.85 -17.21
C GLY A 94 -13.39 -3.30 -17.08
N THR A 95 -12.88 -4.08 -16.12
CA THR A 95 -13.19 -5.51 -15.94
C THR A 95 -13.86 -5.80 -14.60
N LEU A 96 -14.79 -4.94 -14.19
CA LEU A 96 -15.40 -5.00 -12.87
C LEU A 96 -16.35 -6.20 -12.75
N GLU A 97 -16.10 -7.05 -11.78
CA GLU A 97 -17.03 -8.07 -11.30
C GLU A 97 -17.46 -7.72 -9.88
N GLY A 98 -18.75 -7.72 -9.60
CA GLY A 98 -19.30 -7.39 -8.28
C GLY A 98 -19.99 -6.03 -8.20
N LYS A 99 -20.48 -5.73 -7.01
CA LYS A 99 -21.11 -4.44 -6.68
C LYS A 99 -20.32 -3.79 -5.57
N TYR A 100 -19.89 -2.56 -5.82
CA TYR A 100 -19.15 -1.73 -4.88
C TYR A 100 -19.87 -0.39 -4.73
N ASP A 101 -19.80 0.20 -3.57
CA ASP A 101 -20.31 1.56 -3.32
C ASP A 101 -19.46 2.59 -4.07
N ALA A 102 -18.15 2.35 -4.13
CA ALA A 102 -17.24 3.12 -4.97
C ALA A 102 -16.11 2.26 -5.56
N VAL A 103 -15.66 2.66 -6.76
CA VAL A 103 -14.55 2.06 -7.48
C VAL A 103 -13.48 3.11 -7.74
N ILE A 104 -12.24 2.80 -7.40
CA ILE A 104 -11.11 3.69 -7.52
C ILE A 104 -10.10 3.09 -8.50
N ALA A 105 -9.85 3.80 -9.60
CA ALA A 105 -8.85 3.43 -10.60
C ALA A 105 -7.47 3.97 -10.21
N VAL A 106 -6.47 3.10 -10.15
CA VAL A 106 -5.10 3.44 -9.81
C VAL A 106 -4.19 3.27 -11.03
N ALA A 107 -3.81 4.37 -11.66
CA ALA A 107 -2.76 4.37 -12.67
C ALA A 107 -1.41 4.05 -12.01
N LEU A 108 -0.79 2.91 -12.39
CA LEU A 108 0.45 2.44 -11.76
C LEU A 108 1.68 3.29 -12.07
N PRO A 109 1.92 3.79 -13.31
CA PRO A 109 3.10 4.61 -13.59
C PRO A 109 3.27 5.76 -12.60
N ALA A 110 4.49 5.98 -12.11
CA ALA A 110 4.77 6.93 -11.03
C ALA A 110 4.43 8.38 -11.39
N LEU A 111 4.65 8.76 -12.64
CA LEU A 111 4.40 10.11 -13.13
C LEU A 111 2.96 10.31 -13.65
N ALA A 112 2.10 9.31 -13.55
CA ALA A 112 0.70 9.46 -13.95
C ALA A 112 0.03 10.56 -13.13
N MET A 113 -0.50 11.57 -13.83
CA MET A 113 -1.24 12.70 -13.24
C MET A 113 -2.75 12.44 -13.26
N ARG A 114 -3.18 11.49 -14.09
CA ARG A 114 -4.54 11.02 -14.28
C ARG A 114 -4.52 9.62 -14.87
N TRP A 115 -5.66 8.97 -14.87
CA TRP A 115 -5.84 7.71 -15.59
C TRP A 115 -5.58 7.88 -17.09
N PRO A 116 -4.86 6.95 -17.73
CA PRO A 116 -4.65 7.01 -19.18
C PRO A 116 -5.91 6.54 -19.94
N GLY A 117 -6.60 7.45 -20.59
CA GLY A 117 -7.81 7.18 -21.38
C GLY A 117 -9.11 7.48 -20.63
N GLU A 118 -10.20 6.84 -21.06
CA GLU A 118 -11.54 7.02 -20.46
C GLU A 118 -11.75 6.07 -19.31
N LEU A 119 -12.35 6.57 -18.22
CA LEU A 119 -12.82 5.75 -17.10
C LEU A 119 -14.30 5.43 -17.28
N PRO A 120 -14.76 4.25 -16.82
CA PRO A 120 -16.20 3.99 -16.69
C PRO A 120 -16.88 5.06 -15.83
N ALA A 121 -18.15 5.33 -16.11
CA ALA A 121 -18.90 6.33 -15.35
C ALA A 121 -18.97 5.97 -13.85
N GLY A 122 -18.69 6.94 -13.00
CA GLY A 122 -18.67 6.79 -11.53
C GLY A 122 -17.39 6.20 -10.95
N VAL A 123 -16.40 5.89 -11.78
CA VAL A 123 -15.07 5.46 -11.29
C VAL A 123 -14.21 6.67 -10.95
N LEU A 124 -13.65 6.69 -9.76
CA LEU A 124 -12.77 7.77 -9.29
C LEU A 124 -11.34 7.57 -9.81
N ASP A 125 -10.73 8.64 -10.32
CA ASP A 125 -9.32 8.66 -10.72
C ASP A 125 -8.42 9.03 -9.54
N TYR A 126 -7.79 8.03 -8.94
CA TYR A 126 -6.89 8.24 -7.80
C TYR A 126 -5.77 9.26 -8.08
N ALA A 127 -5.15 9.20 -9.26
CA ALA A 127 -4.02 10.06 -9.58
C ALA A 127 -4.43 11.54 -9.73
N ALA A 128 -5.66 11.81 -10.17
CA ALA A 128 -6.20 13.15 -10.26
C ALA A 128 -6.57 13.71 -8.87
N GLU A 129 -7.23 12.88 -8.03
CA GLU A 129 -7.86 13.35 -6.79
C GLU A 129 -6.90 13.42 -5.60
N VAL A 130 -6.03 12.42 -5.42
CA VAL A 130 -5.21 12.27 -4.19
C VAL A 130 -4.34 13.49 -3.87
N ARG A 131 -3.94 14.26 -4.88
CA ARG A 131 -3.04 15.41 -4.71
C ARG A 131 -3.69 16.62 -4.05
N SER A 132 -5.02 16.73 -4.11
CA SER A 132 -5.78 17.82 -3.48
C SER A 132 -5.88 17.67 -1.97
N HIS A 133 -5.66 16.46 -1.43
CA HIS A 133 -5.78 16.17 -0.01
C HIS A 133 -4.54 16.58 0.81
N GLY A 134 -4.77 16.83 2.11
CA GLY A 134 -3.75 17.30 3.05
C GLY A 134 -2.70 16.22 3.39
N ASP A 135 -1.51 16.67 3.76
CA ASP A 135 -0.38 15.82 4.18
C ASP A 135 -0.49 15.37 5.65
N VAL A 136 -1.54 15.79 6.35
CA VAL A 136 -1.84 15.41 7.73
C VAL A 136 -3.20 14.76 7.77
N PHE A 137 -3.28 13.59 8.38
CA PHE A 137 -4.51 12.86 8.58
C PHE A 137 -4.92 12.87 10.06
N MET A 138 -6.21 13.12 10.30
CA MET A 138 -6.86 12.98 11.60
C MET A 138 -8.14 12.17 11.43
N ALA A 139 -8.20 11.01 12.05
CA ALA A 139 -9.38 10.15 11.97
C ALA A 139 -10.58 10.84 12.64
N HIS A 140 -11.75 10.78 12.00
CA HIS A 140 -13.03 11.23 12.58
C HIS A 140 -13.52 10.26 13.65
N THR A 141 -13.21 8.98 13.49
CA THR A 141 -13.58 7.90 14.40
C THR A 141 -12.33 7.07 14.73
N ASP A 142 -12.14 6.75 16.00
CA ASP A 142 -11.01 5.92 16.42
C ASP A 142 -11.18 4.47 15.91
N PRO A 143 -10.15 3.91 15.26
CA PRO A 143 -10.19 2.51 14.80
C PRO A 143 -10.22 1.53 15.97
N SER A 144 -10.96 0.44 15.82
CA SER A 144 -10.97 -0.65 16.81
C SER A 144 -9.78 -1.58 16.61
N ALA A 145 -8.97 -1.77 17.66
CA ALA A 145 -7.85 -2.70 17.66
C ALA A 145 -8.27 -4.16 17.40
N ALA A 146 -9.49 -4.52 17.79
CA ALA A 146 -10.05 -5.87 17.64
C ALA A 146 -10.73 -6.09 16.27
N ALA A 147 -10.89 -5.05 15.44
CA ALA A 147 -11.46 -5.19 14.09
C ALA A 147 -10.48 -5.91 13.16
N CYS A 148 -11.02 -6.59 12.13
CA CYS A 148 -10.20 -7.19 11.08
C CYS A 148 -9.44 -6.11 10.32
N ALA A 149 -8.13 -6.28 10.14
CA ALA A 149 -7.29 -5.40 9.36
C ALA A 149 -7.03 -5.93 7.95
N ILE A 150 -6.89 -7.25 7.82
CA ILE A 150 -6.61 -7.88 6.54
C ILE A 150 -7.25 -9.26 6.44
N ARG A 151 -7.85 -9.53 5.28
CA ARG A 151 -8.25 -10.85 4.82
C ARG A 151 -7.35 -11.28 3.69
N ALA A 152 -6.47 -12.24 4.00
CA ALA A 152 -5.50 -12.81 3.09
C ALA A 152 -6.17 -13.74 2.04
N ARG A 153 -5.45 -14.05 0.97
CA ARG A 153 -5.97 -14.87 -0.16
C ARG A 153 -6.44 -16.26 0.25
N ALA A 154 -5.85 -16.85 1.27
CA ALA A 154 -6.27 -18.14 1.82
C ALA A 154 -7.45 -18.04 2.80
N GLY A 155 -8.09 -16.87 2.92
CA GLY A 155 -9.19 -16.61 3.87
C GLY A 155 -8.72 -16.40 5.32
N GLN A 156 -7.42 -16.36 5.57
CA GLN A 156 -6.88 -16.02 6.89
C GLN A 156 -7.17 -14.56 7.22
N GLN A 157 -7.52 -14.31 8.47
CA GLN A 157 -7.81 -12.95 8.95
C GLN A 157 -6.86 -12.56 10.07
N HIS A 158 -6.41 -11.31 10.05
CA HIS A 158 -5.62 -10.71 11.12
C HIS A 158 -6.29 -9.40 11.56
N ILE A 159 -6.37 -9.19 12.87
CA ILE A 159 -6.92 -7.95 13.44
C ILE A 159 -5.85 -6.88 13.55
N HIS A 160 -6.26 -5.61 13.70
CA HIS A 160 -5.33 -4.46 13.79
C HIS A 160 -4.31 -4.62 14.92
N GLU A 161 -4.73 -5.10 16.08
CA GLU A 161 -3.87 -5.30 17.26
C GLU A 161 -2.70 -6.26 16.99
N ASN A 162 -2.94 -7.32 16.21
CA ASN A 162 -1.93 -8.33 15.94
C ASN A 162 -1.38 -8.33 14.52
N LEU A 163 -1.62 -7.25 13.75
CA LEU A 163 -1.15 -7.15 12.37
C LEU A 163 0.38 -7.34 12.27
N ILE A 164 1.13 -6.78 13.21
CA ILE A 164 2.59 -6.94 13.24
C ILE A 164 3.00 -8.33 13.74
N THR A 165 2.36 -8.86 14.77
CA THR A 165 2.77 -10.14 15.38
C THR A 165 2.20 -11.37 14.68
N GLY A 166 1.12 -11.22 13.92
CA GLY A 166 0.40 -12.31 13.27
C GLY A 166 0.49 -12.34 11.74
N PHE A 167 0.69 -11.17 11.10
CA PHE A 167 0.75 -11.09 9.63
C PHE A 167 2.14 -10.68 9.12
N ALA A 168 2.82 -9.72 9.76
CA ALA A 168 4.12 -9.25 9.30
C ALA A 168 5.19 -10.36 9.39
N ALA A 169 6.05 -10.43 8.39
CA ALA A 169 7.23 -11.31 8.42
C ALA A 169 8.25 -10.82 9.46
N SER A 170 9.07 -11.74 9.98
CA SER A 170 10.12 -11.40 10.95
C SER A 170 11.44 -11.14 10.23
N HIS A 171 12.03 -9.98 10.47
CA HIS A 171 13.30 -9.57 9.88
C HIS A 171 14.29 -9.04 10.92
N GLU A 172 15.57 -9.03 10.56
CA GLU A 172 16.64 -8.45 11.38
C GLU A 172 16.46 -6.93 11.51
N GLU A 173 16.99 -6.39 12.62
CA GLU A 173 16.96 -4.95 12.89
C GLU A 173 17.69 -4.15 11.79
N GLY A 174 17.02 -3.13 11.25
CA GLY A 174 17.59 -2.24 10.25
C GLY A 174 17.77 -2.86 8.86
N VAL A 175 17.18 -4.02 8.58
CA VAL A 175 17.28 -4.71 7.28
C VAL A 175 16.95 -3.79 6.10
N ARG A 176 17.68 -3.89 5.02
CA ARG A 176 17.28 -3.40 3.70
C ARG A 176 16.93 -4.62 2.85
N LEU A 177 15.63 -4.89 2.77
CA LEU A 177 15.08 -6.11 2.22
C LEU A 177 14.75 -5.95 0.73
N LEU A 178 15.16 -6.92 -0.09
CA LEU A 178 14.64 -7.04 -1.46
C LEU A 178 13.33 -7.82 -1.43
N VAL A 179 12.29 -7.22 -2.01
CA VAL A 179 10.95 -7.81 -2.13
C VAL A 179 10.59 -7.94 -3.61
N PRO A 180 10.61 -9.14 -4.18
CA PRO A 180 10.19 -9.35 -5.56
C PRO A 180 8.66 -9.20 -5.69
N ALA A 181 8.20 -8.29 -6.54
CA ALA A 181 6.76 -8.09 -6.78
C ALA A 181 6.09 -9.32 -7.42
N SER A 182 6.88 -10.21 -8.04
CA SER A 182 6.40 -11.48 -8.61
C SER A 182 5.80 -12.45 -7.59
N GLU A 183 6.13 -12.31 -6.31
CA GLU A 183 5.57 -13.14 -5.24
C GLU A 183 4.14 -12.73 -4.87
N GLY A 184 3.69 -11.57 -5.33
CA GLY A 184 2.35 -11.05 -5.11
C GLY A 184 2.25 -10.04 -3.97
N LEU A 185 1.05 -9.43 -3.85
CA LEU A 185 0.84 -8.32 -2.92
C LEU A 185 0.89 -8.76 -1.45
N GLU A 186 0.29 -9.90 -1.12
CA GLU A 186 0.19 -10.37 0.28
C GLU A 186 1.56 -10.59 0.92
N PRO A 187 2.47 -11.42 0.36
CA PRO A 187 3.82 -11.57 0.93
C PRO A 187 4.60 -10.25 0.92
N ALA A 188 4.45 -9.43 -0.12
CA ALA A 188 5.12 -8.14 -0.17
C ALA A 188 4.67 -7.18 0.95
N LEU A 189 3.39 -7.19 1.33
CA LEU A 189 2.89 -6.45 2.49
C LEU A 189 3.44 -7.00 3.81
N ALA A 190 3.49 -8.32 3.97
CA ALA A 190 4.01 -8.95 5.17
C ALA A 190 5.50 -8.61 5.38
N ASP A 191 6.29 -8.72 4.33
CA ASP A 191 7.71 -8.38 4.33
C ASP A 191 7.96 -6.89 4.60
N ALA A 192 7.20 -6.02 3.94
CA ALA A 192 7.32 -4.58 4.13
C ALA A 192 6.99 -4.16 5.57
N LEU A 193 5.91 -4.68 6.13
CA LEU A 193 5.53 -4.40 7.52
C LEU A 193 6.61 -4.88 8.50
N GLY A 194 7.15 -6.07 8.31
CA GLY A 194 8.19 -6.64 9.16
C GLY A 194 9.49 -5.84 9.08
N ALA A 195 9.94 -5.50 7.87
CA ALA A 195 11.12 -4.68 7.66
C ALA A 195 10.95 -3.29 8.29
N TRP A 196 9.81 -2.64 8.12
CA TRP A 196 9.55 -1.33 8.74
C TRP A 196 9.44 -1.42 10.26
N HIS A 197 8.83 -2.49 10.80
CA HIS A 197 8.74 -2.70 12.24
C HIS A 197 10.12 -2.84 12.89
N SER A 198 11.04 -3.55 12.23
CA SER A 198 12.44 -3.69 12.67
C SER A 198 13.33 -2.48 12.36
N GLY A 199 12.74 -1.35 11.95
CA GLY A 199 13.49 -0.12 11.64
C GLY A 199 14.16 -0.11 10.26
N GLY A 200 13.95 -1.15 9.45
CA GLY A 200 14.52 -1.36 8.14
C GLY A 200 13.78 -0.63 7.00
N SER A 201 14.07 -1.05 5.78
CA SER A 201 13.53 -0.52 4.54
C SER A 201 13.37 -1.62 3.49
N VAL A 202 12.50 -1.40 2.49
CA VAL A 202 12.29 -2.36 1.41
C VAL A 202 12.68 -1.78 0.06
N VAL A 203 13.18 -2.65 -0.80
CA VAL A 203 13.36 -2.42 -2.24
C VAL A 203 12.40 -3.37 -2.94
N LEU A 204 11.31 -2.84 -3.44
CA LEU A 204 10.28 -3.58 -4.17
C LEU A 204 10.62 -3.54 -5.66
N ALA A 205 10.75 -4.69 -6.30
CA ALA A 205 11.15 -4.81 -7.69
C ALA A 205 10.08 -5.48 -8.57
N HIS A 206 9.69 -4.81 -9.66
CA HIS A 206 8.79 -5.36 -10.67
C HIS A 206 9.39 -6.62 -11.31
N PRO A 207 8.58 -7.61 -11.75
CA PRO A 207 9.09 -8.83 -12.38
C PRO A 207 9.99 -8.61 -13.60
N ASP A 208 9.76 -7.53 -14.35
CA ASP A 208 10.54 -7.19 -15.56
C ASP A 208 11.89 -6.51 -15.24
N VAL A 209 12.17 -6.24 -13.98
CA VAL A 209 13.44 -5.63 -13.56
C VAL A 209 14.50 -6.72 -13.36
N GLU A 210 15.59 -6.62 -14.11
CA GLU A 210 16.73 -7.50 -13.93
C GLU A 210 17.48 -7.15 -12.63
N LEU A 211 17.48 -8.09 -11.68
CA LEU A 211 18.14 -7.96 -10.37
C LEU A 211 19.64 -8.26 -10.51
N THR A 212 20.37 -7.32 -11.11
CA THR A 212 21.84 -7.46 -11.29
C THR A 212 22.60 -7.24 -9.98
N ASP A 213 23.80 -7.83 -9.87
CA ASP A 213 24.69 -7.58 -8.72
C ASP A 213 24.99 -6.09 -8.54
N LYS A 214 25.05 -5.33 -9.65
CA LYS A 214 25.24 -3.88 -9.62
C LYS A 214 24.09 -3.18 -8.90
N LEU A 215 22.84 -3.56 -9.19
CA LEU A 215 21.65 -3.02 -8.54
C LEU A 215 21.63 -3.39 -7.05
N LEU A 216 21.81 -4.68 -6.74
CA LEU A 216 21.82 -5.19 -5.37
C LEU A 216 22.88 -4.49 -4.50
N ASN A 217 24.10 -4.31 -5.04
CA ASN A 217 25.18 -3.60 -4.35
C ASN A 217 24.88 -2.10 -4.20
N ALA A 218 24.33 -1.44 -5.24
CA ALA A 218 23.98 -0.02 -5.19
C ALA A 218 22.89 0.25 -4.14
N GLU A 219 21.91 -0.62 -4.01
CA GLU A 219 20.83 -0.53 -3.02
C GLU A 219 21.24 -1.09 -1.65
N ARG A 220 22.44 -1.65 -1.50
CA ARG A 220 22.94 -2.22 -0.23
C ARG A 220 21.95 -3.23 0.36
N ILE A 221 21.50 -4.16 -0.47
CA ILE A 221 20.57 -5.22 -0.03
C ILE A 221 21.31 -6.16 0.94
N HIS A 222 20.76 -6.39 2.11
CA HIS A 222 21.30 -7.26 3.15
C HIS A 222 20.41 -8.48 3.45
N GLY A 223 19.15 -8.50 2.94
CA GLY A 223 18.18 -9.58 3.13
C GLY A 223 17.47 -9.92 1.81
N LYS A 224 17.11 -11.20 1.68
CA LYS A 224 16.26 -11.75 0.62
C LYS A 224 15.17 -12.57 1.27
#